data_d1412f8dc4c575c1b3132f362521d2e7
#
_entry.id   d1412f8dc4c575c1b3132f362521d2e7
#
_cell.length_a   1.000
_cell.length_b   1.000
_cell.length_c   1.000
_cell.angle_alpha   90.00
_cell.angle_beta   90.00
_cell.angle_gamma   90.00
#
_symmetry.space_group_name_H-M   'P 1'
#
loop_
_entity.id
_entity.type
_entity.pdbx_description
1 polymer ?
#
loop_
_entity_poly.entity_id
_entity_poly.type
_entity_poly.pdbx_seq_one_letter_code
_entity_poly.pdbx_strand_id
1 'polypeptide(L)'
;MKKFLLFLLLSFAFVFNSFSQDLSEPKGGGTLDIVLVSPGDGYSIMNFEGNITGYGLVFVKLKVASINSSKTSGTLDGDARTILNDGTLISTPIKGSWKRTDALMKFYFLDAINNGAMNFVMWDVNLLEKKADVKYFELHSADN
;
A
#
# COMPACT_ATOMS: atom_id res chain seq x y z
N MET A 1 -17.90 16.96 48.09
CA MET A 1 -18.31 15.84 47.23
C MET A 1 -18.84 16.26 45.85
N LYS A 2 -19.71 17.26 45.69
CA LYS A 2 -20.21 17.67 44.35
C LYS A 2 -19.13 18.19 43.38
N LYS A 3 -18.09 18.87 43.85
CA LYS A 3 -16.97 19.36 42.99
C LYS A 3 -16.05 18.26 42.50
N PHE A 4 -15.91 17.17 43.25
CA PHE A 4 -15.10 15.99 42.88
C PHE A 4 -15.79 15.17 41.79
N LEU A 5 -17.12 15.05 41.86
CA LEU A 5 -17.94 14.36 40.86
C LEU A 5 -17.92 15.09 39.50
N LEU A 6 -17.89 16.44 39.51
CA LEU A 6 -17.80 17.25 38.30
C LEU A 6 -16.45 17.08 37.59
N PHE A 7 -15.37 16.95 38.36
CA PHE A 7 -14.02 16.73 37.80
C PHE A 7 -13.88 15.33 37.19
N LEU A 8 -14.52 14.33 37.78
CA LEU A 8 -14.55 12.95 37.26
C LEU A 8 -15.37 12.87 35.94
N LEU A 9 -16.47 13.62 35.84
CA LEU A 9 -17.29 13.69 34.62
C LEU A 9 -16.56 14.44 33.48
N LEU A 10 -15.79 15.49 33.79
CA LEU A 10 -14.98 16.21 32.79
C LEU A 10 -13.83 15.35 32.25
N SER A 11 -13.19 14.51 33.09
CA SER A 11 -12.12 13.62 32.64
C SER A 11 -12.61 12.49 31.73
N PHE A 12 -13.86 12.08 31.87
CA PHE A 12 -14.50 11.07 30.98
C PHE A 12 -14.85 11.61 29.59
N ALA A 13 -15.06 12.95 29.46
CA ALA A 13 -15.41 13.55 28.19
C ALA A 13 -14.21 13.66 27.20
N PHE A 14 -12.98 13.51 27.67
CA PHE A 14 -11.76 13.59 26.82
C PHE A 14 -11.31 12.25 26.22
N VAL A 15 -11.95 11.13 26.56
CA VAL A 15 -11.48 9.79 26.15
C VAL A 15 -12.05 9.31 24.80
N PHE A 16 -13.00 10.06 24.19
CA PHE A 16 -13.74 9.56 23.02
C PHE A 16 -13.28 10.09 21.65
N ASN A 17 -12.12 10.75 21.56
CA ASN A 17 -11.55 11.11 20.26
C ASN A 17 -10.39 10.19 19.89
N SER A 18 -10.59 8.87 19.91
CA SER A 18 -9.68 7.98 19.19
C SER A 18 -10.04 8.06 17.71
N PHE A 19 -9.27 8.81 16.93
CA PHE A 19 -9.29 8.68 15.48
C PHE A 19 -8.70 7.31 15.16
N SER A 20 -9.58 6.30 15.05
CA SER A 20 -9.21 5.00 14.49
C SER A 20 -9.21 5.16 12.97
N GLN A 21 -8.06 4.91 12.34
CA GLN A 21 -7.99 4.78 10.89
C GLN A 21 -8.87 3.60 10.48
N ASP A 22 -9.91 3.82 9.71
CA ASP A 22 -10.79 2.76 9.22
C ASP A 22 -10.18 2.12 7.97
N LEU A 23 -9.68 0.90 8.13
CA LEU A 23 -9.17 0.07 7.04
C LEU A 23 -10.17 -1.04 6.64
N SER A 24 -11.45 -0.91 7.00
CA SER A 24 -12.47 -1.91 6.72
C SER A 24 -12.84 -1.97 5.22
N GLU A 25 -12.82 -0.81 4.55
CA GLU A 25 -13.16 -0.72 3.13
C GLU A 25 -12.04 -0.02 2.33
N PRO A 26 -11.59 -0.62 1.22
CA PRO A 26 -10.62 0.03 0.35
C PRO A 26 -11.23 1.25 -0.33
N LYS A 27 -10.45 2.31 -0.45
CA LYS A 27 -10.82 3.53 -1.20
C LYS A 27 -10.93 3.25 -2.69
N GLY A 28 -10.14 2.28 -3.17
CA GLY A 28 -10.16 1.84 -4.56
C GLY A 28 -9.19 0.70 -4.81
N GLY A 29 -9.05 0.33 -6.07
CA GLY A 29 -8.18 -0.75 -6.49
C GLY A 29 -8.29 -1.05 -7.98
N GLY A 30 -7.63 -2.11 -8.39
CA GLY A 30 -7.62 -2.58 -9.78
C GLY A 30 -6.67 -3.76 -9.93
N THR A 31 -6.44 -4.17 -11.17
CA THR A 31 -5.52 -5.27 -11.48
C THR A 31 -4.35 -4.74 -12.29
N LEU A 32 -3.13 -5.12 -11.90
CA LEU A 32 -1.89 -4.88 -12.65
C LEU A 32 -1.39 -6.18 -13.26
N ASP A 33 -0.78 -6.09 -14.43
CA ASP A 33 -0.06 -7.18 -15.07
C ASP A 33 1.42 -7.19 -14.64
N ILE A 34 1.99 -8.38 -14.40
CA ILE A 34 3.44 -8.55 -14.23
C ILE A 34 4.06 -8.60 -15.62
N VAL A 35 4.74 -7.54 -16.01
CA VAL A 35 5.33 -7.41 -17.35
C VAL A 35 6.79 -7.85 -17.43
N LEU A 36 7.48 -7.88 -16.28
CA LEU A 36 8.86 -8.34 -16.19
C LEU A 36 9.13 -8.97 -14.83
N VAL A 37 9.84 -10.10 -14.82
CA VAL A 37 10.49 -10.64 -13.63
C VAL A 37 11.96 -10.91 -13.98
N SER A 38 12.87 -10.20 -13.30
CA SER A 38 14.32 -10.38 -13.47
C SER A 38 14.92 -10.94 -12.18
N PRO A 39 15.34 -12.22 -12.16
CA PRO A 39 15.95 -12.84 -10.98
C PRO A 39 17.31 -12.22 -10.65
N GLY A 40 17.60 -12.09 -9.34
CA GLY A 40 18.90 -11.72 -8.79
C GLY A 40 19.27 -12.63 -7.63
N ASP A 41 20.46 -12.44 -7.06
CA ASP A 41 20.89 -13.21 -5.89
C ASP A 41 20.19 -12.70 -4.61
N GLY A 42 19.29 -13.52 -4.07
CA GLY A 42 18.48 -13.19 -2.90
C GLY A 42 17.33 -12.21 -3.14
N TYR A 43 17.09 -11.80 -4.38
CA TYR A 43 15.99 -10.89 -4.75
C TYR A 43 15.49 -11.14 -6.18
N SER A 44 14.37 -10.51 -6.52
CA SER A 44 13.93 -10.35 -7.91
C SER A 44 13.54 -8.89 -8.14
N ILE A 45 13.73 -8.40 -9.36
CA ILE A 45 13.10 -7.17 -9.83
C ILE A 45 11.82 -7.55 -10.55
N MET A 46 10.72 -6.95 -10.14
CA MET A 46 9.41 -7.17 -10.75
C MET A 46 8.86 -5.84 -11.23
N ASN A 47 8.41 -5.81 -12.49
CA ASN A 47 7.71 -4.65 -13.04
C ASN A 47 6.25 -5.00 -13.26
N PHE A 48 5.39 -4.03 -12.92
CA PHE A 48 3.95 -4.15 -13.03
C PHE A 48 3.42 -2.95 -13.81
N GLU A 49 2.35 -3.15 -14.56
CA GLU A 49 1.60 -2.07 -15.21
C GLU A 49 0.12 -2.38 -15.27
N GLY A 50 -0.69 -1.33 -15.31
CA GLY A 50 -2.14 -1.46 -15.47
C GLY A 50 -2.88 -0.20 -15.06
N ASN A 51 -4.18 -0.25 -15.18
CA ASN A 51 -5.05 0.88 -14.85
C ASN A 51 -5.74 0.65 -13.50
N ILE A 52 -5.61 1.61 -12.60
CA ILE A 52 -6.30 1.63 -11.31
C ILE A 52 -7.49 2.56 -11.41
N THR A 53 -8.68 2.01 -11.19
CA THR A 53 -9.94 2.75 -11.29
C THR A 53 -9.93 4.00 -10.41
N GLY A 54 -10.26 5.15 -10.99
CA GLY A 54 -10.25 6.44 -10.30
C GLY A 54 -8.86 7.07 -10.12
N TYR A 55 -7.79 6.36 -10.54
CA TYR A 55 -6.41 6.81 -10.37
C TYR A 55 -5.73 7.08 -11.71
N GLY A 56 -5.59 6.07 -12.56
CA GLY A 56 -4.99 6.18 -13.87
C GLY A 56 -4.08 5.02 -14.23
N LEU A 57 -3.20 5.23 -15.21
CA LEU A 57 -2.24 4.24 -15.68
C LEU A 57 -1.00 4.22 -14.79
N VAL A 58 -0.75 3.07 -14.17
CA VAL A 58 0.31 2.87 -13.17
C VAL A 58 1.42 1.99 -13.74
N PHE A 59 2.66 2.42 -13.53
CA PHE A 59 3.89 1.67 -13.81
C PHE A 59 4.67 1.53 -12.52
N VAL A 60 5.04 0.30 -12.15
CA VAL A 60 5.72 0.01 -10.89
C VAL A 60 6.94 -0.86 -11.13
N LYS A 61 8.04 -0.51 -10.46
CA LYS A 61 9.24 -1.34 -10.38
C LYS A 61 9.55 -1.62 -8.93
N LEU A 62 9.58 -2.91 -8.56
CA LEU A 62 9.86 -3.37 -7.20
C LEU A 62 11.08 -4.28 -7.17
N LYS A 63 11.94 -4.07 -6.19
CA LYS A 63 12.89 -5.06 -5.71
C LYS A 63 12.22 -5.87 -4.62
N VAL A 64 12.03 -7.15 -4.87
CA VAL A 64 11.41 -8.14 -3.96
C VAL A 64 12.54 -8.98 -3.37
N ALA A 65 12.99 -8.64 -2.16
CA ALA A 65 14.14 -9.28 -1.51
C ALA A 65 13.69 -10.21 -0.40
N SER A 66 14.27 -11.43 -0.35
CA SER A 66 14.02 -12.40 0.71
C SER A 66 14.83 -12.08 1.97
N ILE A 67 14.20 -12.26 3.14
CA ILE A 67 14.86 -12.12 4.46
C ILE A 67 15.04 -13.46 5.19
N ASN A 68 14.51 -14.53 4.63
CA ASN A 68 14.63 -15.87 5.19
C ASN A 68 15.10 -16.88 4.14
N SER A 69 15.71 -17.98 4.60
CA SER A 69 16.23 -19.06 3.74
C SER A 69 15.13 -19.79 2.96
N SER A 70 13.91 -19.87 3.49
CA SER A 70 12.77 -20.48 2.83
C SER A 70 12.18 -19.62 1.70
N LYS A 71 12.61 -18.36 1.58
CA LYS A 71 12.13 -17.39 0.58
C LYS A 71 10.59 -17.23 0.58
N THR A 72 10.01 -17.23 1.79
CA THR A 72 8.55 -17.10 1.99
C THR A 72 8.14 -15.71 2.49
N SER A 73 9.10 -14.86 2.84
CA SER A 73 8.86 -13.48 3.27
C SER A 73 10.06 -12.59 2.99
N GLY A 74 9.82 -11.28 2.97
CA GLY A 74 10.88 -10.33 2.73
C GLY A 74 10.42 -8.89 2.66
N THR A 75 11.27 -8.06 2.07
CA THR A 75 11.07 -6.62 1.92
C THR A 75 10.78 -6.25 0.48
N LEU A 76 10.02 -5.17 0.32
CA LEU A 76 9.75 -4.48 -0.94
C LEU A 76 10.46 -3.12 -0.91
N ASP A 77 11.11 -2.77 -2.00
CA ASP A 77 11.69 -1.45 -2.24
C ASP A 77 11.52 -1.09 -3.71
N GLY A 78 11.05 0.10 -4.02
CA GLY A 78 10.88 0.52 -5.40
C GLY A 78 10.15 1.83 -5.58
N ASP A 79 9.67 2.02 -6.80
CA ASP A 79 9.01 3.24 -7.23
C ASP A 79 7.82 2.94 -8.12
N ALA A 80 6.80 3.80 -8.02
CA ALA A 80 5.71 3.88 -8.98
C ALA A 80 5.70 5.21 -9.72
N ARG A 81 5.16 5.19 -10.92
CA ARG A 81 4.76 6.35 -11.71
C ARG A 81 3.33 6.14 -12.17
N THR A 82 2.50 7.14 -11.94
CA THR A 82 1.11 7.10 -12.35
C THR A 82 0.82 8.28 -13.26
N ILE A 83 0.24 8.00 -14.41
CA ILE A 83 -0.32 9.02 -15.28
C ILE A 83 -1.81 9.08 -14.96
N LEU A 84 -2.24 10.16 -14.29
CA LEU A 84 -3.63 10.39 -13.95
C LEU A 84 -4.48 10.59 -15.23
N ASN A 85 -5.80 10.51 -15.08
CA ASN A 85 -6.72 10.66 -16.21
C ASN A 85 -6.65 12.04 -16.91
N ASP A 86 -6.15 13.07 -16.21
CA ASP A 86 -5.91 14.41 -16.75
C ASP A 86 -4.51 14.59 -17.38
N GLY A 87 -3.68 13.51 -17.38
CA GLY A 87 -2.32 13.52 -17.91
C GLY A 87 -1.24 13.94 -16.89
N THR A 88 -1.62 14.27 -15.65
CA THR A 88 -0.65 14.60 -14.60
C THR A 88 0.17 13.37 -14.22
N LEU A 89 1.50 13.54 -14.14
CA LEU A 89 2.41 12.50 -13.68
C LEU A 89 2.65 12.64 -12.17
N ILE A 90 2.34 11.60 -11.42
CA ILE A 90 2.70 11.48 -10.01
C ILE A 90 3.75 10.40 -9.79
N SER A 91 4.53 10.56 -8.73
CA SER A 91 5.64 9.69 -8.36
C SER A 91 5.49 9.24 -6.91
N THR A 92 5.72 7.95 -6.67
CA THR A 92 5.51 7.34 -5.37
C THR A 92 6.67 6.40 -5.04
N PRO A 93 7.51 6.67 -4.04
CA PRO A 93 8.43 5.69 -3.49
C PRO A 93 7.64 4.63 -2.72
N ILE A 94 8.04 3.37 -2.87
CA ILE A 94 7.39 2.22 -2.26
C ILE A 94 8.37 1.52 -1.31
N LYS A 95 7.94 1.34 -0.05
CA LYS A 95 8.66 0.52 0.93
C LYS A 95 7.67 -0.32 1.70
N GLY A 96 7.98 -1.62 1.82
CA GLY A 96 7.06 -2.53 2.49
C GLY A 96 7.61 -3.93 2.69
N SER A 97 6.70 -4.87 2.85
CA SER A 97 6.99 -6.28 3.08
C SER A 97 6.10 -7.17 2.23
N TRP A 98 6.55 -8.41 2.07
CA TRP A 98 5.78 -9.42 1.37
C TRP A 98 5.80 -10.76 2.11
N LYS A 99 4.76 -11.55 1.86
CA LYS A 99 4.67 -12.96 2.23
C LYS A 99 4.30 -13.79 1.00
N ARG A 100 4.74 -15.06 0.96
CA ARG A 100 4.45 -15.98 -0.13
C ARG A 100 4.01 -17.34 0.39
N THR A 101 3.01 -17.91 -0.25
CA THR A 101 2.60 -19.30 -0.14
C THR A 101 2.49 -19.84 -1.57
N ASP A 102 3.36 -20.77 -1.94
CA ASP A 102 3.47 -21.32 -3.30
C ASP A 102 3.65 -20.23 -4.36
N ALA A 103 2.73 -20.12 -5.30
CA ALA A 103 2.73 -19.11 -6.36
C ALA A 103 2.00 -17.82 -5.99
N LEU A 104 1.40 -17.74 -4.79
CA LEU A 104 0.65 -16.58 -4.33
C LEU A 104 1.50 -15.72 -3.40
N MET A 105 1.54 -14.44 -3.64
CA MET A 105 2.22 -13.47 -2.78
C MET A 105 1.23 -12.40 -2.31
N LYS A 106 1.47 -11.92 -1.09
CA LYS A 106 0.79 -10.72 -0.58
C LYS A 106 1.83 -9.64 -0.34
N PHE A 107 1.63 -8.48 -0.92
CA PHE A 107 2.44 -7.29 -0.72
C PHE A 107 1.71 -6.32 0.19
N TYR A 108 2.45 -5.69 1.09
CA TYR A 108 1.95 -4.68 2.02
C TYR A 108 2.94 -3.53 2.07
N PHE A 109 2.51 -2.33 1.74
CA PHE A 109 3.38 -1.16 1.75
C PHE A 109 2.62 0.15 1.98
N LEU A 110 3.38 1.17 2.30
CA LEU A 110 2.91 2.54 2.28
C LEU A 110 3.35 3.18 0.98
N ASP A 111 2.48 3.93 0.36
CA ASP A 111 2.83 4.85 -0.69
C ASP A 111 2.66 6.30 -0.20
N ALA A 112 3.75 7.07 -0.29
CA ALA A 112 3.77 8.49 0.01
C ALA A 112 3.86 9.24 -1.32
N ILE A 113 2.74 9.81 -1.74
CA ILE A 113 2.61 10.45 -3.05
C ILE A 113 3.20 11.86 -2.98
N ASN A 114 3.81 12.32 -4.07
CA ASN A 114 4.44 13.64 -4.13
C ASN A 114 3.47 14.84 -4.06
N ASN A 115 2.17 14.60 -4.00
CA ASN A 115 1.14 15.61 -3.74
C ASN A 115 0.69 15.67 -2.26
N GLY A 116 1.40 14.98 -1.35
CA GLY A 116 1.10 14.93 0.08
C GLY A 116 0.15 13.80 0.50
N ALA A 117 -0.51 13.12 -0.43
CA ALA A 117 -1.36 11.98 -0.08
C ALA A 117 -0.53 10.78 0.40
N MET A 118 -1.12 9.96 1.28
CA MET A 118 -0.52 8.73 1.76
C MET A 118 -1.57 7.62 1.81
N ASN A 119 -1.20 6.45 1.30
CA ASN A 119 -2.07 5.27 1.33
C ASN A 119 -1.36 4.07 1.97
N PHE A 120 -2.14 3.22 2.61
CA PHE A 120 -1.75 1.85 2.86
C PHE A 120 -2.23 0.99 1.69
N VAL A 121 -1.34 0.16 1.14
CA VAL A 121 -1.60 -0.59 -0.09
C VAL A 121 -1.39 -2.08 0.16
N MET A 122 -2.32 -2.88 -0.33
CA MET A 122 -2.28 -4.35 -0.30
C MET A 122 -2.42 -4.89 -1.71
N TRP A 123 -1.51 -5.80 -2.10
CA TRP A 123 -1.63 -6.55 -3.35
C TRP A 123 -1.73 -8.03 -3.09
N ASP A 124 -2.64 -8.68 -3.79
CA ASP A 124 -2.71 -10.13 -3.95
C ASP A 124 -2.10 -10.48 -5.31
N VAL A 125 -0.90 -11.07 -5.31
CA VAL A 125 -0.10 -11.33 -6.51
C VAL A 125 -0.16 -12.82 -6.83
N ASN A 126 -0.62 -13.17 -8.04
CA ASN A 126 -0.58 -14.52 -8.57
C ASN A 126 0.52 -14.61 -9.64
N LEU A 127 1.60 -15.33 -9.32
CA LEU A 127 2.76 -15.43 -10.20
C LEU A 127 2.49 -16.27 -11.46
N LEU A 128 1.57 -17.24 -11.39
CA LEU A 128 1.23 -18.11 -12.53
C LEU A 128 0.32 -17.36 -13.52
N GLU A 129 -0.60 -16.56 -13.03
CA GLU A 129 -1.48 -15.73 -13.85
C GLU A 129 -0.81 -14.43 -14.30
N LYS A 130 0.35 -14.11 -13.71
CA LYS A 130 1.08 -12.86 -13.92
C LYS A 130 0.23 -11.61 -13.64
N LYS A 131 -0.53 -11.66 -12.55
CA LYS A 131 -1.45 -10.58 -12.15
C LYS A 131 -1.26 -10.20 -10.69
N ALA A 132 -1.59 -8.95 -10.37
CA ALA A 132 -1.66 -8.44 -9.02
C ALA A 132 -2.97 -7.67 -8.84
N ASP A 133 -3.82 -8.13 -7.93
CA ASP A 133 -5.02 -7.41 -7.51
C ASP A 133 -4.63 -6.42 -6.41
N VAL A 134 -4.87 -5.15 -6.68
CA VAL A 134 -4.48 -4.02 -5.85
C VAL A 134 -5.68 -3.51 -5.06
N LYS A 135 -5.46 -3.21 -3.78
CA LYS A 135 -6.37 -2.46 -2.92
C LYS A 135 -5.58 -1.38 -2.20
N TYR A 136 -6.13 -0.17 -2.12
CA TYR A 136 -5.52 0.90 -1.34
C TYR A 136 -6.52 1.53 -0.37
N PHE A 137 -6.00 1.97 0.78
CA PHE A 137 -6.73 2.60 1.88
C PHE A 137 -6.07 3.95 2.14
N GLU A 138 -6.84 5.01 1.99
CA GLU A 138 -6.33 6.37 2.20
C GLU A 138 -6.05 6.59 3.69
N LEU A 139 -4.81 6.93 4.03
CA LEU A 139 -4.39 7.30 5.37
C LEU A 139 -4.39 8.82 5.55
N HIS A 140 -4.03 9.54 4.50
CA HIS A 140 -3.98 10.99 4.44
C HIS A 140 -4.28 11.47 3.03
N SER A 141 -5.18 12.44 2.92
CA SER A 141 -5.53 13.04 1.62
C SER A 141 -4.44 14.02 1.17
N ALA A 142 -4.41 14.31 -0.14
CA ALA A 142 -3.54 15.37 -0.66
C ALA A 142 -3.84 16.72 0.00
N ASP A 143 -2.78 17.47 0.26
CA ASP A 143 -2.92 18.87 0.71
C ASP A 143 -3.55 19.70 -0.43
N ASN A 144 -4.63 20.40 -0.11
CA ASN A 144 -5.31 21.31 -1.03
C ASN A 144 -4.64 22.68 -1.06
#